data_ad96d4b0d923a82a58c81888c0f66013
#
_entry.id   ad96d4b0d923a82a58c81888c0f66013
#
_cell.length_a   1.000
_cell.length_b   1.000
_cell.length_c   1.000
_cell.angle_alpha   90.00
_cell.angle_beta   90.00
_cell.angle_gamma   90.00
#
_symmetry.space_group_name_H-M   'P 1'
#
loop_
_entity.id
_entity.type
_entity.pdbx_description
1 polymer ?
#
loop_
_entity_poly.entity_id
_entity_poly.type
_entity_poly.pdbx_seq_one_letter_code
_entity_poly.pdbx_strand_id
1 'polypeptide(L)'
;MEFRKNSLREKIRRGEIALGTALYSFSPALMEVAGYTGLDFCRIDNEHAWRQDESGEMMIRAGLLSGICPLMRVDRDNPYLVRKALEAGAGGVIVPHVHDQKDAEAIVQAAKFPPFGKRGYGGLCLSGQWGVNGGVEWMEWSNAETLVIPMIEDIATIPHLDAILATEGVDAVFFGPADFSVSAGVPLQTGHEKVMSGLRKAIEAANKHGKFVIYPGAGFPQWETVHKAKELGVKAIELGHDVTILRAVWAKTIQALKTAAKGA
;
A
#
# COMPACT_ATOMS: atom_id res chain seq x y z
N MET A 1 0.47 -6.80 -27.45
CA MET A 1 0.19 -5.62 -26.61
C MET A 1 1.16 -5.71 -25.44
N GLU A 2 1.86 -4.63 -25.10
CA GLU A 2 2.89 -4.65 -24.06
C GLU A 2 2.26 -4.68 -22.65
N PHE A 3 2.83 -5.48 -21.77
CA PHE A 3 2.38 -5.51 -20.37
C PHE A 3 2.70 -4.18 -19.68
N ARG A 4 1.77 -3.69 -18.85
CA ARG A 4 1.92 -2.44 -18.14
C ARG A 4 3.00 -2.55 -17.05
N LYS A 5 3.95 -1.63 -17.05
CA LYS A 5 4.91 -1.49 -15.93
C LYS A 5 4.22 -0.93 -14.69
N ASN A 6 4.73 -1.32 -13.52
CA ASN A 6 4.24 -0.80 -12.25
C ASN A 6 4.74 0.64 -12.03
N SER A 7 3.84 1.61 -12.09
CA SER A 7 4.18 3.04 -12.00
C SER A 7 4.84 3.42 -10.67
N LEU A 8 4.42 2.81 -9.56
CA LEU A 8 5.03 3.02 -8.25
C LEU A 8 6.48 2.51 -8.23
N ARG A 9 6.70 1.27 -8.71
CA ARG A 9 8.04 0.67 -8.80
C ARG A 9 8.98 1.51 -9.67
N GLU A 10 8.50 1.96 -10.82
CA GLU A 10 9.25 2.80 -11.75
C GLU A 10 9.67 4.13 -11.09
N LYS A 11 8.75 4.77 -10.37
CA LYS A 11 9.05 6.04 -9.67
C LYS A 11 10.11 5.85 -8.59
N ILE A 12 9.98 4.80 -7.78
CA ILE A 12 10.98 4.46 -6.75
C ILE A 12 12.37 4.17 -7.37
N ARG A 13 12.42 3.46 -8.50
CA ARG A 13 13.67 3.16 -9.22
C ARG A 13 14.38 4.43 -9.74
N ARG A 14 13.62 5.46 -10.10
CA ARG A 14 14.17 6.77 -10.49
C ARG A 14 14.66 7.60 -9.29
N GLY A 15 14.53 7.09 -8.06
CA GLY A 15 14.91 7.83 -6.84
C GLY A 15 13.93 8.93 -6.44
N GLU A 16 12.74 8.93 -7.01
CA GLU A 16 11.68 9.87 -6.71
C GLU A 16 10.84 9.40 -5.51
N ILE A 17 10.24 10.35 -4.79
CA ILE A 17 9.26 10.04 -3.76
C ILE A 17 7.90 9.83 -4.41
N ALA A 18 7.27 8.69 -4.08
CA ALA A 18 5.91 8.40 -4.48
C ALA A 18 4.91 8.93 -3.44
N LEU A 19 3.85 9.57 -3.92
CA LEU A 19 2.75 10.10 -3.11
C LEU A 19 1.49 9.29 -3.37
N GLY A 20 0.83 8.87 -2.31
CA GLY A 20 -0.40 8.08 -2.39
C GLY A 20 -1.45 8.49 -1.38
N THR A 21 -2.57 7.78 -1.42
CA THR A 21 -3.67 7.93 -0.47
C THR A 21 -4.27 6.57 -0.14
N ALA A 22 -5.17 6.50 0.84
CA ALA A 22 -5.98 5.32 1.08
C ALA A 22 -7.46 5.62 0.83
N LEU A 23 -8.18 4.65 0.28
CA LEU A 23 -9.61 4.73 0.06
C LEU A 23 -10.33 3.65 0.88
N TYR A 24 -11.22 4.13 1.75
CA TYR A 24 -12.12 3.34 2.58
C TYR A 24 -13.56 3.34 2.03
N SER A 25 -13.90 4.34 1.22
CA SER A 25 -15.26 4.50 0.68
C SER A 25 -15.58 3.56 -0.48
N PHE A 26 -14.57 2.91 -1.07
CA PHE A 26 -14.73 2.08 -2.26
C PHE A 26 -15.48 2.80 -3.39
N SER A 27 -15.14 4.05 -3.62
CA SER A 27 -15.66 4.85 -4.72
C SER A 27 -14.71 4.85 -5.91
N PRO A 28 -15.05 4.20 -7.05
CA PRO A 28 -14.25 4.26 -8.26
C PRO A 28 -13.97 5.70 -8.71
N ALA A 29 -14.97 6.60 -8.59
CA ALA A 29 -14.79 8.01 -8.92
C ALA A 29 -13.70 8.71 -8.07
N LEU A 30 -13.62 8.41 -6.77
CA LEU A 30 -12.55 8.95 -5.93
C LEU A 30 -11.18 8.36 -6.29
N MET A 31 -11.12 7.11 -6.72
CA MET A 31 -9.90 6.50 -7.25
C MET A 31 -9.42 7.23 -8.52
N GLU A 32 -10.34 7.53 -9.45
CA GLU A 32 -10.04 8.29 -10.66
C GLU A 32 -9.60 9.72 -10.34
N VAL A 33 -10.29 10.40 -9.42
CA VAL A 33 -9.87 11.73 -8.93
C VAL A 33 -8.45 11.67 -8.37
N ALA A 34 -8.13 10.68 -7.54
CA ALA A 34 -6.79 10.51 -6.99
C ALA A 34 -5.72 10.34 -8.09
N GLY A 35 -6.00 9.52 -9.11
CA GLY A 35 -5.09 9.33 -10.24
C GLY A 35 -4.93 10.59 -11.10
N TYR A 36 -6.03 11.22 -11.50
CA TYR A 36 -5.99 12.43 -12.34
C TYR A 36 -5.43 13.66 -11.64
N THR A 37 -5.40 13.68 -10.30
CA THR A 37 -4.72 14.75 -9.54
C THR A 37 -3.22 14.50 -9.38
N GLY A 38 -2.70 13.38 -9.87
CA GLY A 38 -1.27 13.09 -9.92
C GLY A 38 -0.75 12.28 -8.74
N LEU A 39 -1.60 11.60 -7.99
CA LEU A 39 -1.14 10.62 -7.00
C LEU A 39 -0.59 9.37 -7.71
N ASP A 40 0.46 8.79 -7.15
CA ASP A 40 1.20 7.68 -7.75
C ASP A 40 0.64 6.31 -7.38
N PHE A 41 0.11 6.18 -6.17
CA PHE A 41 -0.49 4.94 -5.69
C PHE A 41 -1.69 5.20 -4.78
N CYS A 42 -2.54 4.19 -4.69
CA CYS A 42 -3.68 4.21 -3.78
C CYS A 42 -3.81 2.87 -3.07
N ARG A 43 -3.88 2.89 -1.74
CA ARG A 43 -4.22 1.73 -0.94
C ARG A 43 -5.74 1.59 -0.85
N ILE A 44 -6.25 0.50 -1.36
CA ILE A 44 -7.64 0.07 -1.20
C ILE A 44 -7.68 -0.77 0.07
N ASP A 45 -8.48 -0.34 1.05
CA ASP A 45 -8.52 -0.99 2.36
C ASP A 45 -9.63 -2.04 2.43
N ASN A 46 -9.25 -3.30 2.32
CA ASN A 46 -10.21 -4.41 2.42
C ASN A 46 -10.09 -5.20 3.74
N GLU A 47 -9.28 -4.73 4.68
CA GLU A 47 -9.17 -5.30 6.03
C GLU A 47 -10.20 -4.69 6.98
N HIS A 48 -10.22 -3.36 7.13
CA HIS A 48 -11.10 -2.67 8.07
C HIS A 48 -12.45 -2.25 7.49
N ALA A 49 -12.70 -2.56 6.23
CA ALA A 49 -13.94 -2.22 5.57
C ALA A 49 -14.69 -3.48 5.16
N TRP A 50 -15.94 -3.63 5.59
CA TRP A 50 -16.80 -4.71 5.10
C TRP A 50 -17.20 -4.44 3.65
N ARG A 51 -16.56 -5.15 2.70
CA ARG A 51 -16.75 -4.94 1.25
C ARG A 51 -16.91 -6.26 0.51
N GLN A 52 -17.54 -6.17 -0.65
CA GLN A 52 -17.67 -7.30 -1.58
C GLN A 52 -16.48 -7.32 -2.54
N ASP A 53 -16.12 -8.51 -3.03
CA ASP A 53 -15.02 -8.72 -3.98
C ASP A 53 -15.17 -7.86 -5.23
N GLU A 54 -16.40 -7.74 -5.77
CA GLU A 54 -16.71 -6.92 -6.94
C GLU A 54 -16.36 -5.44 -6.75
N SER A 55 -16.63 -4.90 -5.55
CA SER A 55 -16.26 -3.51 -5.23
C SER A 55 -14.75 -3.31 -5.29
N GLY A 56 -13.96 -4.25 -4.79
CA GLY A 56 -12.50 -4.23 -4.86
C GLY A 56 -11.99 -4.27 -6.30
N GLU A 57 -12.56 -5.13 -7.14
CA GLU A 57 -12.21 -5.21 -8.56
C GLU A 57 -12.52 -3.89 -9.29
N MET A 58 -13.66 -3.28 -9.04
CA MET A 58 -14.02 -1.98 -9.65
C MET A 58 -13.07 -0.87 -9.22
N MET A 59 -12.60 -0.87 -7.97
CA MET A 59 -11.58 0.08 -7.51
C MET A 59 -10.25 -0.12 -8.23
N ILE A 60 -9.81 -1.37 -8.42
CA ILE A 60 -8.58 -1.69 -9.16
C ILE A 60 -8.72 -1.20 -10.61
N ARG A 61 -9.85 -1.46 -11.28
CA ARG A 61 -10.13 -1.00 -12.66
C ARG A 61 -10.04 0.51 -12.78
N ALA A 62 -10.66 1.25 -11.86
CA ALA A 62 -10.60 2.71 -11.84
C ALA A 62 -9.17 3.23 -11.67
N GLY A 63 -8.37 2.57 -10.80
CA GLY A 63 -6.95 2.88 -10.65
C GLY A 63 -6.15 2.65 -11.93
N LEU A 64 -6.36 1.50 -12.57
CA LEU A 64 -5.71 1.20 -13.84
C LEU A 64 -6.09 2.19 -14.96
N LEU A 65 -7.34 2.64 -14.99
CA LEU A 65 -7.84 3.62 -15.96
C LEU A 65 -7.20 5.00 -15.75
N SER A 66 -7.11 5.46 -14.51
CA SER A 66 -6.57 6.78 -14.16
C SER A 66 -5.04 6.82 -14.05
N GLY A 67 -4.37 5.67 -14.24
CA GLY A 67 -2.89 5.58 -14.24
C GLY A 67 -2.24 5.51 -12.85
N ILE A 68 -3.03 5.55 -11.77
CA ILE A 68 -2.54 5.36 -10.40
C ILE A 68 -2.30 3.88 -10.12
N CYS A 69 -1.27 3.55 -9.33
CA CYS A 69 -0.99 2.17 -8.93
C CYS A 69 -1.96 1.73 -7.82
N PRO A 70 -2.94 0.83 -8.06
CA PRO A 70 -3.82 0.34 -7.03
C PRO A 70 -3.11 -0.74 -6.21
N LEU A 71 -2.97 -0.52 -4.91
CA LEU A 71 -2.48 -1.50 -3.94
C LEU A 71 -3.67 -2.02 -3.13
N MET A 72 -3.84 -3.32 -3.02
CA MET A 72 -4.91 -3.91 -2.21
C MET A 72 -4.38 -4.32 -0.85
N ARG A 73 -4.90 -3.74 0.24
CA ARG A 73 -4.69 -4.31 1.56
C ARG A 73 -5.70 -5.45 1.76
N VAL A 74 -5.19 -6.64 2.03
CA VAL A 74 -5.99 -7.85 2.15
C VAL A 74 -5.87 -8.41 3.56
N ASP A 75 -6.86 -9.18 3.97
CA ASP A 75 -6.83 -9.92 5.22
C ASP A 75 -5.70 -10.97 5.19
N ARG A 76 -4.90 -11.02 6.27
CA ARG A 76 -3.78 -11.97 6.43
C ARG A 76 -4.22 -13.43 6.31
N ASP A 77 -5.31 -13.76 6.95
CA ASP A 77 -5.75 -15.15 7.09
C ASP A 77 -6.45 -15.70 5.83
N ASN A 78 -6.52 -14.89 4.77
CA ASN A 78 -7.16 -15.27 3.52
C ASN A 78 -6.21 -15.13 2.30
N PRO A 79 -5.35 -16.14 2.04
CA PRO A 79 -4.41 -16.11 0.92
C PRO A 79 -5.11 -16.05 -0.46
N TYR A 80 -6.39 -16.38 -0.55
CA TYR A 80 -7.17 -16.21 -1.79
C TYR A 80 -7.29 -14.76 -2.19
N LEU A 81 -7.38 -13.84 -1.24
CA LEU A 81 -7.48 -12.40 -1.53
C LEU A 81 -6.21 -11.86 -2.18
N VAL A 82 -5.04 -12.37 -1.80
CA VAL A 82 -3.75 -12.05 -2.46
C VAL A 82 -3.84 -12.37 -3.95
N ARG A 83 -4.22 -13.60 -4.29
CA ARG A 83 -4.35 -14.02 -5.69
C ARG A 83 -5.42 -13.22 -6.43
N LYS A 84 -6.62 -13.07 -5.85
CA LYS A 84 -7.73 -12.33 -6.48
C LYS A 84 -7.37 -10.88 -6.78
N ALA A 85 -6.72 -10.17 -5.85
CA ALA A 85 -6.27 -8.81 -6.05
C ALA A 85 -5.31 -8.70 -7.25
N LEU A 86 -4.33 -9.61 -7.34
CA LEU A 86 -3.35 -9.63 -8.41
C LEU A 86 -3.97 -10.06 -9.76
N GLU A 87 -4.94 -10.97 -9.77
CA GLU A 87 -5.70 -11.34 -10.97
C GLU A 87 -6.59 -10.19 -11.45
N ALA A 88 -7.19 -9.43 -10.54
CA ALA A 88 -7.94 -8.21 -10.85
C ALA A 88 -7.05 -7.05 -11.33
N GLY A 89 -5.72 -7.19 -11.30
CA GLY A 89 -4.79 -6.21 -11.83
C GLY A 89 -4.23 -5.22 -10.80
N ALA A 90 -4.34 -5.51 -9.50
CA ALA A 90 -3.65 -4.72 -8.49
C ALA A 90 -2.14 -4.68 -8.77
N GLY A 91 -1.55 -3.50 -8.62
CA GLY A 91 -0.09 -3.31 -8.74
C GLY A 91 0.69 -3.95 -7.57
N GLY A 92 0.00 -4.35 -6.51
CA GLY A 92 0.57 -5.06 -5.38
C GLY A 92 -0.45 -5.34 -4.29
N VAL A 93 0.01 -6.12 -3.30
CA VAL A 93 -0.78 -6.45 -2.11
C VAL A 93 -0.05 -6.02 -0.85
N ILE A 94 -0.80 -5.45 0.10
CA ILE A 94 -0.35 -5.13 1.44
C ILE A 94 -1.01 -6.15 2.38
N VAL A 95 -0.19 -6.86 3.16
CA VAL A 95 -0.69 -7.90 4.07
C VAL A 95 -0.34 -7.51 5.51
N PRO A 96 -1.35 -7.29 6.37
CA PRO A 96 -1.16 -6.88 7.75
C PRO A 96 -0.66 -8.02 8.64
N HIS A 97 -0.31 -7.70 9.88
CA HIS A 97 0.03 -8.64 10.96
C HIS A 97 1.14 -9.63 10.61
N VAL A 98 2.16 -9.17 9.89
CA VAL A 98 3.36 -9.97 9.60
C VAL A 98 4.30 -9.88 10.80
N HIS A 99 4.67 -11.04 11.35
CA HIS A 99 5.50 -11.08 12.56
C HIS A 99 6.92 -11.56 12.28
N ASP A 100 7.13 -12.46 11.33
CA ASP A 100 8.42 -13.07 11.05
C ASP A 100 8.62 -13.41 9.57
N GLN A 101 9.76 -14.05 9.27
CA GLN A 101 10.11 -14.48 7.92
C GLN A 101 9.12 -15.49 7.34
N LYS A 102 8.54 -16.37 8.16
CA LYS A 102 7.60 -17.40 7.69
C LYS A 102 6.32 -16.79 7.18
N ASP A 103 5.83 -15.74 7.86
CA ASP A 103 4.68 -14.96 7.40
C ASP A 103 4.99 -14.31 6.04
N ALA A 104 6.16 -13.68 5.89
CA ALA A 104 6.59 -13.07 4.64
C ALA A 104 6.72 -14.09 3.50
N GLU A 105 7.30 -15.26 3.77
CA GLU A 105 7.39 -16.37 2.82
C GLU A 105 6.01 -16.85 2.39
N ALA A 106 5.07 -17.00 3.33
CA ALA A 106 3.70 -17.42 3.04
C ALA A 106 2.99 -16.46 2.07
N ILE A 107 3.18 -15.15 2.25
CA ILE A 107 2.64 -14.14 1.35
C ILE A 107 3.25 -14.27 -0.05
N VAL A 108 4.57 -14.41 -0.13
CA VAL A 108 5.28 -14.61 -1.41
C VAL A 108 4.78 -15.87 -2.12
N GLN A 109 4.61 -16.99 -1.38
CA GLN A 109 4.07 -18.23 -1.95
C GLN A 109 2.68 -18.05 -2.56
N ALA A 110 1.83 -17.19 -1.97
CA ALA A 110 0.49 -16.89 -2.49
C ALA A 110 0.51 -15.91 -3.67
N ALA A 111 1.46 -14.98 -3.70
CA ALA A 111 1.51 -13.87 -4.65
C ALA A 111 2.27 -14.18 -5.93
N LYS A 112 3.34 -14.95 -5.85
CA LYS A 112 4.27 -15.17 -6.97
C LYS A 112 4.11 -16.55 -7.60
N PHE A 113 4.35 -16.62 -8.90
CA PHE A 113 4.47 -17.87 -9.63
C PHE A 113 5.84 -18.53 -9.43
N PRO A 114 5.99 -19.83 -9.72
CA PRO A 114 7.30 -20.46 -9.72
C PRO A 114 8.33 -19.67 -10.58
N PRO A 115 9.62 -19.59 -10.18
CA PRO A 115 10.22 -20.33 -9.06
C PRO A 115 10.05 -19.66 -7.69
N PHE A 116 9.50 -18.44 -7.60
CA PHE A 116 9.45 -17.64 -6.38
C PHE A 116 8.33 -18.05 -5.42
N GLY A 117 7.23 -18.58 -5.96
CA GLY A 117 6.05 -18.93 -5.19
C GLY A 117 5.27 -20.09 -5.79
N LYS A 118 4.04 -20.28 -5.28
CA LYS A 118 3.12 -21.36 -5.66
C LYS A 118 1.76 -20.86 -6.13
N ARG A 119 1.68 -19.59 -6.57
CA ARG A 119 0.43 -19.02 -7.07
C ARG A 119 -0.14 -19.89 -8.19
N GLY A 120 -1.44 -20.28 -8.06
CA GLY A 120 -2.12 -21.03 -9.10
C GLY A 120 -2.32 -20.18 -10.37
N TYR A 121 -2.22 -20.84 -11.53
CA TYR A 121 -2.45 -20.18 -12.81
C TYR A 121 -3.92 -19.82 -13.03
N GLY A 122 -4.20 -18.58 -13.38
CA GLY A 122 -5.54 -18.04 -13.66
C GLY A 122 -5.48 -16.97 -14.75
N GLY A 123 -4.92 -17.29 -15.93
CA GLY A 123 -4.69 -16.33 -17.02
C GLY A 123 -5.96 -15.76 -17.66
N LEU A 124 -7.13 -16.37 -17.42
CA LEU A 124 -8.44 -15.83 -17.84
C LEU A 124 -8.96 -14.77 -16.86
N CYS A 125 -8.13 -13.79 -16.52
CA CYS A 125 -8.42 -12.71 -15.60
C CYS A 125 -8.06 -11.36 -16.20
N LEU A 126 -8.42 -10.25 -15.52
CA LEU A 126 -8.16 -8.91 -16.05
C LEU A 126 -6.66 -8.65 -16.28
N SER A 127 -5.79 -9.02 -15.33
CA SER A 127 -4.34 -8.81 -15.50
C SER A 127 -3.74 -9.61 -16.65
N GLY A 128 -4.31 -10.78 -16.98
CA GLY A 128 -3.97 -11.59 -18.16
C GLY A 128 -4.78 -11.19 -19.42
N GLN A 129 -5.50 -10.06 -19.36
CA GLN A 129 -6.33 -9.55 -20.45
C GLN A 129 -7.30 -10.60 -20.99
N TRP A 130 -7.95 -11.33 -20.09
CA TRP A 130 -8.89 -12.41 -20.39
C TRP A 130 -8.31 -13.52 -21.28
N GLY A 131 -7.02 -13.80 -21.10
CA GLY A 131 -6.29 -14.84 -21.82
C GLY A 131 -5.61 -14.36 -23.13
N VAL A 132 -5.83 -13.12 -23.54
CA VAL A 132 -5.14 -12.57 -24.73
C VAL A 132 -3.64 -12.47 -24.49
N ASN A 133 -3.24 -12.07 -23.30
CA ASN A 133 -1.84 -12.00 -22.85
C ASN A 133 -1.62 -12.90 -21.63
N GLY A 134 -2.19 -14.11 -21.64
CA GLY A 134 -1.95 -15.15 -20.66
C GLY A 134 -0.65 -15.91 -20.93
N GLY A 135 -0.42 -16.97 -20.17
CA GLY A 135 0.73 -17.85 -20.37
C GLY A 135 1.97 -17.45 -19.59
N VAL A 136 3.13 -17.97 -20.04
CA VAL A 136 4.39 -17.83 -19.32
C VAL A 136 4.83 -16.37 -19.20
N GLU A 137 4.75 -15.61 -20.28
CA GLU A 137 5.12 -14.20 -20.31
C GLU A 137 4.33 -13.37 -19.30
N TRP A 138 3.04 -13.65 -19.13
CA TRP A 138 2.22 -13.01 -18.08
C TRP A 138 2.68 -13.41 -16.68
N MET A 139 3.05 -14.67 -16.46
CA MET A 139 3.56 -15.12 -15.16
C MET A 139 4.88 -14.42 -14.81
N GLU A 140 5.81 -14.33 -15.77
CA GLU A 140 7.09 -13.63 -15.63
C GLU A 140 6.87 -12.14 -15.36
N TRP A 141 6.01 -11.47 -16.13
CA TRP A 141 5.62 -10.08 -15.89
C TRP A 141 5.01 -9.90 -14.51
N SER A 142 4.08 -10.77 -14.11
CA SER A 142 3.45 -10.69 -12.80
C SER A 142 4.47 -10.84 -11.67
N ASN A 143 5.42 -11.78 -11.80
CA ASN A 143 6.50 -11.93 -10.83
C ASN A 143 7.38 -10.67 -10.73
N ALA A 144 7.68 -10.04 -11.86
CA ALA A 144 8.55 -8.87 -11.93
C ALA A 144 7.88 -7.56 -11.48
N GLU A 145 6.61 -7.37 -11.81
CA GLU A 145 5.94 -6.05 -11.68
C GLU A 145 5.01 -5.95 -10.47
N THR A 146 4.38 -7.03 -10.00
CA THR A 146 3.51 -6.95 -8.83
C THR A 146 4.30 -6.86 -7.53
N LEU A 147 3.85 -6.00 -6.60
CA LEU A 147 4.51 -5.75 -5.33
C LEU A 147 3.95 -6.64 -4.22
N VAL A 148 4.83 -7.24 -3.44
CA VAL A 148 4.49 -7.95 -2.19
C VAL A 148 4.99 -7.10 -1.02
N ILE A 149 4.06 -6.66 -0.19
CA ILE A 149 4.28 -5.62 0.83
C ILE A 149 3.78 -6.10 2.19
N PRO A 150 4.60 -6.79 2.99
CA PRO A 150 4.30 -7.07 4.39
C PRO A 150 4.07 -5.78 5.19
N MET A 151 3.10 -5.77 6.11
CA MET A 151 2.88 -4.65 7.01
C MET A 151 3.56 -4.89 8.36
N ILE A 152 4.34 -3.91 8.80
CA ILE A 152 5.08 -3.91 10.06
C ILE A 152 4.35 -2.97 11.02
N GLU A 153 3.67 -3.53 11.98
CA GLU A 153 2.76 -2.80 12.87
C GLU A 153 2.76 -3.31 14.31
N ASP A 154 3.69 -4.24 14.62
CA ASP A 154 3.93 -4.72 15.97
C ASP A 154 5.39 -4.51 16.36
N ILE A 155 5.63 -4.02 17.59
CA ILE A 155 6.99 -3.82 18.11
C ILE A 155 7.76 -5.15 18.19
N ALA A 156 7.07 -6.27 18.40
CA ALA A 156 7.68 -7.60 18.44
C ALA A 156 8.27 -8.04 17.08
N THR A 157 7.86 -7.42 15.98
CA THR A 157 8.39 -7.69 14.63
C THR A 157 9.79 -7.10 14.41
N ILE A 158 10.17 -6.09 15.21
CA ILE A 158 11.44 -5.37 15.01
C ILE A 158 12.68 -6.28 14.94
N PRO A 159 12.85 -7.31 15.79
CA PRO A 159 13.98 -8.23 15.69
C PRO A 159 14.00 -9.07 14.40
N HIS A 160 12.88 -9.20 13.72
CA HIS A 160 12.68 -10.04 12.53
C HIS A 160 12.74 -9.25 11.20
N LEU A 161 12.86 -7.91 11.24
CA LEU A 161 12.85 -7.04 10.07
C LEU A 161 13.85 -7.46 8.99
N ASP A 162 15.07 -7.80 9.39
CA ASP A 162 16.13 -8.19 8.47
C ASP A 162 15.76 -9.47 7.71
N ALA A 163 15.24 -10.47 8.41
CA ALA A 163 14.80 -11.74 7.81
C ALA A 163 13.56 -11.56 6.90
N ILE A 164 12.57 -10.76 7.33
CA ILE A 164 11.41 -10.42 6.52
C ILE A 164 11.85 -9.75 5.22
N LEU A 165 12.72 -8.75 5.30
CA LEU A 165 13.19 -7.99 4.15
C LEU A 165 14.23 -8.74 3.31
N ALA A 166 14.93 -9.74 3.86
CA ALA A 166 15.77 -10.64 3.10
C ALA A 166 14.97 -11.66 2.25
N THR A 167 13.71 -11.90 2.59
CA THR A 167 12.86 -12.85 1.88
C THR A 167 12.75 -12.46 0.40
N GLU A 168 13.15 -13.39 -0.48
CA GLU A 168 13.03 -13.20 -1.92
C GLU A 168 11.56 -13.08 -2.33
N GLY A 169 11.24 -12.13 -3.21
CA GLY A 169 9.86 -11.84 -3.62
C GLY A 169 9.13 -10.80 -2.75
N VAL A 170 9.65 -10.42 -1.59
CA VAL A 170 9.20 -9.22 -0.87
C VAL A 170 9.80 -7.99 -1.56
N ASP A 171 9.00 -6.99 -1.83
CA ASP A 171 9.41 -5.79 -2.59
C ASP A 171 9.57 -4.54 -1.71
N ALA A 172 8.75 -4.43 -0.68
CA ALA A 172 8.71 -3.29 0.24
C ALA A 172 8.09 -3.73 1.56
N VAL A 173 8.06 -2.85 2.54
CA VAL A 173 7.20 -2.98 3.73
C VAL A 173 6.32 -1.74 3.89
N PHE A 174 5.12 -1.94 4.41
CA PHE A 174 4.25 -0.87 4.88
C PHE A 174 4.43 -0.74 6.40
N PHE A 175 4.81 0.44 6.88
CA PHE A 175 4.93 0.65 8.33
C PHE A 175 3.64 1.23 8.88
N GLY A 176 2.94 0.48 9.77
CA GLY A 176 1.67 0.85 10.38
C GLY A 176 1.86 1.56 11.73
N PRO A 177 2.00 2.91 11.79
CA PRO A 177 2.38 3.60 13.04
C PRO A 177 1.29 3.57 14.12
N ALA A 178 0.02 3.45 13.76
CA ALA A 178 -1.07 3.43 14.72
C ALA A 178 -1.02 2.16 15.57
N ASP A 179 -1.09 0.98 14.93
CA ASP A 179 -1.04 -0.31 15.61
C ASP A 179 0.31 -0.56 16.26
N PHE A 180 1.39 -0.14 15.60
CA PHE A 180 2.73 -0.17 16.20
C PHE A 180 2.79 0.63 17.50
N SER A 181 2.13 1.79 17.58
CA SER A 181 2.08 2.58 18.80
C SER A 181 1.32 1.89 19.93
N VAL A 182 0.26 1.16 19.58
CA VAL A 182 -0.52 0.37 20.54
C VAL A 182 0.33 -0.78 21.08
N SER A 183 0.97 -1.57 20.22
CA SER A 183 1.84 -2.68 20.62
C SER A 183 3.07 -2.21 21.42
N ALA A 184 3.56 -1.00 21.14
CA ALA A 184 4.67 -0.38 21.88
C ALA A 184 4.27 0.23 23.24
N GLY A 185 2.99 0.15 23.64
CA GLY A 185 2.46 0.70 24.89
C GLY A 185 2.37 2.23 24.92
N VAL A 186 2.26 2.88 23.75
CA VAL A 186 2.10 4.33 23.59
C VAL A 186 0.96 4.62 22.60
N PRO A 187 -0.27 4.18 22.87
CA PRO A 187 -1.36 4.13 21.91
C PRO A 187 -1.63 5.49 21.26
N LEU A 188 -1.72 5.49 19.92
CA LEU A 188 -1.96 6.64 19.04
C LEU A 188 -0.92 7.78 19.10
N GLN A 189 0.17 7.61 19.85
CA GLN A 189 1.29 8.53 19.88
C GLN A 189 2.27 8.20 18.75
N THR A 190 1.84 8.36 17.51
CA THR A 190 2.61 7.95 16.31
C THR A 190 3.93 8.68 16.13
N GLY A 191 4.10 9.86 16.75
CA GLY A 191 5.37 10.60 16.82
C GLY A 191 6.27 10.23 18.00
N HIS A 192 5.84 9.31 18.88
CA HIS A 192 6.63 8.90 20.04
C HIS A 192 7.94 8.21 19.61
N GLU A 193 9.01 8.40 20.36
CA GLU A 193 10.35 7.88 20.00
C GLU A 193 10.37 6.36 19.77
N LYS A 194 9.60 5.57 20.52
CA LYS A 194 9.48 4.12 20.26
C LYS A 194 9.01 3.82 18.84
N VAL A 195 8.00 4.57 18.33
CA VAL A 195 7.44 4.40 16.98
C VAL A 195 8.46 4.88 15.94
N MET A 196 9.03 6.06 16.16
CA MET A 196 10.01 6.64 15.24
C MET A 196 11.30 5.79 15.18
N SER A 197 11.72 5.19 16.28
CA SER A 197 12.83 4.22 16.31
C SER A 197 12.50 2.97 15.50
N GLY A 198 11.27 2.44 15.62
CA GLY A 198 10.80 1.32 14.79
C GLY A 198 10.83 1.64 13.31
N LEU A 199 10.33 2.82 12.93
CA LEU A 199 10.36 3.28 11.54
C LEU A 199 11.80 3.39 11.00
N ARG A 200 12.72 3.99 11.75
CA ARG A 200 14.14 4.09 11.34
C ARG A 200 14.76 2.71 11.10
N LYS A 201 14.50 1.75 11.99
CA LYS A 201 14.98 0.37 11.82
C LYS A 201 14.38 -0.32 10.58
N ALA A 202 13.09 -0.09 10.31
CA ALA A 202 12.47 -0.61 9.10
C ALA A 202 13.08 -0.01 7.83
N ILE A 203 13.38 1.29 7.84
CA ILE A 203 14.05 1.97 6.71
C ILE A 203 15.49 1.45 6.52
N GLU A 204 16.24 1.31 7.60
CA GLU A 204 17.61 0.78 7.56
C GLU A 204 17.63 -0.64 6.98
N ALA A 205 16.78 -1.53 7.49
CA ALA A 205 16.67 -2.89 6.99
C ALA A 205 16.20 -2.93 5.52
N ALA A 206 15.23 -2.10 5.13
CA ALA A 206 14.79 -2.01 3.74
C ALA A 206 15.90 -1.56 2.80
N ASN A 207 16.66 -0.54 3.17
CA ASN A 207 17.78 -0.04 2.37
C ASN A 207 18.90 -1.10 2.23
N LYS A 208 19.20 -1.86 3.29
CA LYS A 208 20.17 -2.97 3.27
C LYS A 208 19.84 -4.01 2.20
N HIS A 209 18.55 -4.28 1.99
CA HIS A 209 18.07 -5.27 1.03
C HIS A 209 17.60 -4.66 -0.31
N GLY A 210 17.91 -3.36 -0.58
CA GLY A 210 17.50 -2.69 -1.82
C GLY A 210 15.98 -2.49 -1.96
N LYS A 211 15.24 -2.54 -0.85
CA LYS A 211 13.79 -2.40 -0.76
C LYS A 211 13.38 -1.02 -0.24
N PHE A 212 12.09 -0.77 -0.09
CA PHE A 212 11.61 0.53 0.38
C PHE A 212 10.50 0.40 1.42
N VAL A 213 10.26 1.51 2.12
CA VAL A 213 9.18 1.62 3.11
C VAL A 213 8.10 2.54 2.56
N ILE A 214 6.84 2.09 2.67
CA ILE A 214 5.65 2.93 2.52
C ILE A 214 5.25 3.37 3.92
N TYR A 215 5.08 4.67 4.13
CA TYR A 215 4.71 5.25 5.41
C TYR A 215 3.46 6.11 5.27
N PRO A 216 2.38 5.82 6.03
CA PRO A 216 1.26 6.72 6.12
C PRO A 216 1.69 7.94 6.92
N GLY A 217 1.77 9.09 6.27
CA GLY A 217 2.04 10.35 6.95
C GLY A 217 0.99 10.57 8.02
N ALA A 218 1.37 10.44 9.27
CA ALA A 218 0.46 10.61 10.39
C ALA A 218 0.02 12.07 10.49
N GLY A 219 -1.22 12.31 10.12
CA GLY A 219 -1.80 13.65 10.09
C GLY A 219 -1.57 14.36 8.76
N PHE A 220 -2.40 15.28 8.52
CA PHE A 220 -2.64 15.92 7.24
C PHE A 220 -1.40 16.48 6.56
N PRO A 221 -1.42 16.48 5.22
CA PRO A 221 -0.29 16.67 4.35
C PRO A 221 0.21 18.07 4.52
N GLN A 222 1.27 18.13 5.24
CA GLN A 222 2.04 19.34 5.19
C GLN A 222 3.27 18.96 4.38
N TRP A 223 3.70 19.85 3.54
CA TRP A 223 4.96 19.72 2.84
C TRP A 223 6.10 19.34 3.81
N GLU A 224 6.01 19.76 5.08
CA GLU A 224 6.88 19.38 6.19
C GLU A 224 6.89 17.89 6.47
N THR A 225 5.74 17.21 6.36
CA THR A 225 5.64 15.75 6.52
C THR A 225 6.39 15.03 5.40
N VAL A 226 6.23 15.48 4.16
CA VAL A 226 6.94 14.92 3.01
C VAL A 226 8.44 15.19 3.14
N HIS A 227 8.84 16.40 3.52
CA HIS A 227 10.23 16.77 3.71
C HIS A 227 10.89 15.91 4.80
N LYS A 228 10.25 15.80 5.96
CA LYS A 228 10.73 14.99 7.08
C LYS A 228 10.79 13.49 6.72
N ALA A 229 9.80 12.98 5.99
CA ALA A 229 9.82 11.59 5.55
C ALA A 229 10.98 11.32 4.56
N LYS A 230 11.27 12.29 3.68
CA LYS A 230 12.42 12.24 2.78
C LYS A 230 13.74 12.22 3.56
N GLU A 231 13.90 13.09 4.55
CA GLU A 231 15.08 13.12 5.43
C GLU A 231 15.29 11.81 6.17
N LEU A 232 14.20 11.13 6.56
CA LEU A 232 14.23 9.81 7.17
C LEU A 232 14.54 8.69 6.17
N GLY A 233 14.48 8.93 4.86
CA GLY A 233 14.71 7.93 3.82
C GLY A 233 13.47 7.15 3.38
N VAL A 234 12.26 7.61 3.73
CA VAL A 234 11.00 7.04 3.21
C VAL A 234 10.87 7.36 1.73
N LYS A 235 10.51 6.37 0.92
CA LYS A 235 10.39 6.53 -0.54
C LYS A 235 8.94 6.59 -1.03
N ALA A 236 7.96 6.17 -0.23
CA ALA A 236 6.55 6.24 -0.57
C ALA A 236 5.74 6.73 0.63
N ILE A 237 4.91 7.75 0.43
CA ILE A 237 4.16 8.42 1.49
C ILE A 237 2.68 8.38 1.16
N GLU A 238 1.89 7.82 2.07
CA GLU A 238 0.44 7.89 2.00
C GLU A 238 -0.05 9.16 2.71
N LEU A 239 -0.75 10.04 2.00
CA LEU A 239 -1.14 11.36 2.48
C LEU A 239 -2.34 11.38 3.43
N GLY A 240 -3.01 10.25 3.62
CA GLY A 240 -4.19 10.10 4.48
C GLY A 240 -5.29 9.29 3.81
N HIS A 241 -6.45 9.25 4.45
CA HIS A 241 -7.60 8.48 3.99
C HIS A 241 -8.68 9.42 3.43
N ASP A 242 -9.39 9.00 2.39
CA ASP A 242 -10.49 9.75 1.78
C ASP A 242 -11.49 10.29 2.81
N VAL A 243 -11.96 9.41 3.71
CA VAL A 243 -12.94 9.78 4.75
C VAL A 243 -12.40 10.81 5.74
N THR A 244 -11.12 10.75 6.09
CA THR A 244 -10.50 11.72 7.00
C THR A 244 -10.26 13.07 6.33
N ILE A 245 -9.86 13.04 5.06
CA ILE A 245 -9.66 14.24 4.24
C ILE A 245 -11.00 14.97 4.07
N LEU A 246 -12.03 14.26 3.63
CA LEU A 246 -13.38 14.83 3.46
C LEU A 246 -13.92 15.40 4.77
N ARG A 247 -13.81 14.66 5.86
CA ARG A 247 -14.24 15.14 7.19
C ARG A 247 -13.52 16.43 7.59
N ALA A 248 -12.21 16.52 7.39
CA ALA A 248 -11.43 17.70 7.74
C ALA A 248 -11.84 18.92 6.90
N VAL A 249 -12.02 18.74 5.59
CA VAL A 249 -12.47 19.81 4.68
C VAL A 249 -13.86 20.28 5.05
N TRP A 250 -14.81 19.38 5.26
CA TRP A 250 -16.18 19.75 5.65
C TRP A 250 -16.23 20.45 7.00
N ALA A 251 -15.50 19.96 8.01
CA ALA A 251 -15.45 20.59 9.33
C ALA A 251 -14.92 22.02 9.24
N LYS A 252 -13.82 22.25 8.49
CA LYS A 252 -13.24 23.56 8.26
C LYS A 252 -14.23 24.49 7.53
N THR A 253 -14.89 24.01 6.49
CA THR A 253 -15.86 24.79 5.71
C THR A 253 -17.08 25.18 6.56
N ILE A 254 -17.65 24.22 7.30
CA ILE A 254 -18.79 24.47 8.20
C ILE A 254 -18.42 25.51 9.26
N GLN A 255 -17.23 25.40 9.86
CA GLN A 255 -16.77 26.37 10.85
C GLN A 255 -16.64 27.79 10.26
N ALA A 256 -16.07 27.91 9.07
CA ALA A 256 -15.95 29.20 8.38
C ALA A 256 -17.34 29.83 8.09
N LEU A 257 -18.27 29.02 7.56
CA LEU A 257 -19.64 29.48 7.27
C LEU A 257 -20.40 29.92 8.55
N LYS A 258 -20.28 29.14 9.64
CA LYS A 258 -20.88 29.50 10.92
C LYS A 258 -20.30 30.80 11.50
N THR A 259 -19.02 31.05 11.32
CA THR A 259 -18.37 32.28 11.76
C THR A 259 -18.85 33.49 10.94
N ALA A 260 -18.89 33.35 9.62
CA ALA A 260 -19.39 34.40 8.74
C ALA A 260 -20.86 34.76 9.02
N ALA A 261 -21.72 33.75 9.29
CA ALA A 261 -23.15 33.98 9.62
C ALA A 261 -23.39 34.67 10.96
N LYS A 262 -22.42 34.65 11.88
CA LYS A 262 -22.53 35.35 13.18
C LYS A 262 -21.99 36.79 13.14
N GLY A 263 -21.20 37.12 12.13
CA GLY A 263 -20.62 38.46 11.98
C GLY A 263 -21.41 39.38 11.02
N ALA A 264 -22.53 38.89 10.48
CA ALA A 264 -23.51 39.66 9.70
C ALA A 264 -24.72 40.01 10.59
#